data_2cb18e00aff8e84d9ef7d6187d00ee29
#
_entry.id   2cb18e00aff8e84d9ef7d6187d00ee29
#
_cell.length_a   1.000
_cell.length_b   1.000
_cell.length_c   1.000
_cell.angle_alpha   90.00
_cell.angle_beta   90.00
_cell.angle_gamma   90.00
#
_symmetry.space_group_name_H-M   'P 1'
#
loop_
_entity.id
_entity.type
_entity.pdbx_description
1 polymer ?
#
loop_
_entity_poly.entity_id
_entity_poly.type
_entity_poly.pdbx_seq_one_letter_code
_entity_poly.pdbx_strand_id
1 'polypeptide(L)'
;MLKKKFAGALVASLALSLVGAVAPTANAALKPAAIANAGDACVKAGREAKGRGVNGTNLTCTKITTGTLAGGLHWWYSDLKPLKTIDWTIPANPGGYSLTADVVSKALKTEGLMTDAHSMVYKAGAGGTVGLAAFQEIKGKPNAALITGIAMVGGMATTKSKLNLMDSFPVAKIMREYNAIVVPTSSKYRSLNDLLDDISANGKNVAVVGGNAGGVDHQ
;
A
#
# COMPACT_ATOMS: atom_id res chain seq x y z
N MET A 1 -74.79 6.82 62.34
CA MET A 1 -75.49 8.12 62.28
C MET A 1 -74.96 8.89 61.07
N LEU A 2 -75.85 9.03 60.18
CA LEU A 2 -76.36 10.24 59.43
C LEU A 2 -75.35 10.91 58.48
N LYS A 3 -75.63 10.70 57.22
CA LYS A 3 -76.16 11.68 56.23
C LYS A 3 -75.18 12.80 55.84
N LYS A 4 -75.02 13.22 54.65
CA LYS A 4 -75.82 13.39 53.43
C LYS A 4 -74.91 13.89 52.32
N LYS A 5 -75.09 13.42 51.11
CA LYS A 5 -75.26 14.09 49.81
C LYS A 5 -74.95 15.60 49.75
N PHE A 6 -74.19 16.03 48.76
CA PHE A 6 -74.73 16.99 47.76
C PHE A 6 -73.91 16.92 46.47
N ALA A 7 -74.63 16.85 45.38
CA ALA A 7 -74.17 16.97 44.01
C ALA A 7 -73.92 18.44 43.69
N GLY A 8 -72.92 18.72 42.90
CA GLY A 8 -72.68 19.99 42.30
C GLY A 8 -71.96 19.83 41.00
N ALA A 9 -72.70 19.76 39.92
CA ALA A 9 -72.17 19.86 38.60
C ALA A 9 -71.60 21.25 38.34
N LEU A 10 -70.37 21.36 37.95
CA LEU A 10 -69.81 22.56 37.34
C LEU A 10 -69.13 22.17 36.03
N VAL A 11 -69.78 22.63 34.96
CA VAL A 11 -69.22 22.61 33.61
C VAL A 11 -68.09 23.59 33.60
N ALA A 12 -66.85 23.05 33.38
CA ALA A 12 -65.70 23.88 33.10
C ALA A 12 -65.12 23.45 31.74
N SER A 13 -65.22 24.40 30.86
CA SER A 13 -64.77 24.46 29.50
C SER A 13 -63.38 23.80 29.25
N LEU A 14 -63.36 22.86 28.31
CA LEU A 14 -62.13 22.32 27.69
C LEU A 14 -61.43 23.43 26.90
N ALA A 15 -60.38 24.00 27.45
CA ALA A 15 -59.40 24.69 26.65
C ALA A 15 -58.35 23.62 26.25
N LEU A 16 -58.49 23.09 25.04
CA LEU A 16 -57.53 22.23 24.41
C LEU A 16 -56.32 23.09 24.01
N SER A 17 -55.38 23.26 24.91
CA SER A 17 -54.02 23.72 24.53
C SER A 17 -53.28 22.57 23.84
N LEU A 18 -53.26 22.58 22.53
CA LEU A 18 -52.30 21.82 21.74
C LEU A 18 -50.89 22.34 22.05
N VAL A 19 -50.31 21.85 23.12
CA VAL A 19 -48.84 21.88 23.27
C VAL A 19 -48.32 20.82 22.33
N GLY A 20 -47.95 21.25 21.14
CA GLY A 20 -47.15 20.40 20.24
C GLY A 20 -45.93 19.92 21.00
N ALA A 21 -45.95 18.66 21.41
CA ALA A 21 -44.75 17.98 21.83
C ALA A 21 -43.83 17.93 20.61
N VAL A 22 -42.93 18.89 20.52
CA VAL A 22 -41.74 18.75 19.68
C VAL A 22 -40.98 17.58 20.32
N ALA A 23 -41.18 16.39 19.75
CA ALA A 23 -40.32 15.26 20.09
C ALA A 23 -38.88 15.73 19.86
N PRO A 24 -38.00 15.60 20.84
CA PRO A 24 -36.59 15.85 20.57
C PRO A 24 -36.23 14.93 19.42
N THR A 25 -35.80 15.51 18.29
CA THR A 25 -35.13 14.78 17.25
C THR A 25 -33.97 14.10 17.95
N ALA A 26 -34.14 12.82 18.20
CA ALA A 26 -33.05 12.00 18.68
C ALA A 26 -31.90 12.24 17.68
N ASN A 27 -30.89 12.98 18.09
CA ASN A 27 -29.63 12.98 17.43
C ASN A 27 -29.21 11.50 17.41
N ALA A 28 -29.53 10.84 16.30
CA ALA A 28 -29.02 9.51 16.08
C ALA A 28 -27.49 9.66 16.19
N ALA A 29 -26.97 9.26 17.33
CA ALA A 29 -25.54 9.25 17.56
C ALA A 29 -24.96 8.54 16.35
N LEU A 30 -24.20 9.28 15.56
CA LEU A 30 -23.56 8.76 14.35
C LEU A 30 -22.81 7.52 14.80
N LYS A 31 -23.31 6.34 14.39
CA LYS A 31 -22.60 5.09 14.69
C LYS A 31 -21.18 5.28 14.19
N PRO A 32 -20.16 4.97 15.02
CA PRO A 32 -18.78 5.09 14.59
C PRO A 32 -18.63 4.44 13.21
N ALA A 33 -17.96 5.11 12.30
CA ALA A 33 -17.73 4.57 10.97
C ALA A 33 -17.07 3.19 11.13
N ALA A 34 -17.56 2.19 10.41
CA ALA A 34 -16.95 0.87 10.41
C ALA A 34 -15.47 1.00 10.01
N ILE A 35 -14.60 0.22 10.64
CA ILE A 35 -13.20 0.12 10.23
C ILE A 35 -13.09 -1.09 9.31
N ALA A 36 -12.53 -0.88 8.12
CA ALA A 36 -12.39 -1.92 7.11
C ALA A 36 -11.05 -1.80 6.39
N ASN A 37 -10.66 -2.85 5.65
CA ASN A 37 -9.56 -2.77 4.70
C ASN A 37 -10.12 -2.64 3.28
N ALA A 38 -9.46 -1.88 2.44
CA ALA A 38 -9.79 -1.88 1.01
C ALA A 38 -9.61 -3.31 0.45
N GLY A 39 -10.58 -3.76 -0.34
CA GLY A 39 -10.62 -5.12 -0.89
C GLY A 39 -11.40 -6.14 -0.06
N ASP A 40 -11.62 -5.92 1.24
CA ASP A 40 -12.46 -6.81 2.03
C ASP A 40 -13.91 -6.80 1.51
N ALA A 41 -14.56 -7.98 1.55
CA ALA A 41 -15.97 -8.10 1.16
C ALA A 41 -16.88 -7.26 2.06
N CYS A 42 -17.94 -6.71 1.49
CA CYS A 42 -18.96 -5.97 2.22
C CYS A 42 -20.36 -6.39 1.79
N VAL A 43 -21.37 -6.09 2.60
CA VAL A 43 -22.73 -6.64 2.43
C VAL A 43 -23.75 -5.65 1.91
N LYS A 44 -23.49 -4.34 1.96
CA LYS A 44 -24.47 -3.32 1.58
C LYS A 44 -23.79 -2.20 0.81
N ALA A 45 -24.12 -2.09 -0.46
CA ALA A 45 -23.63 -1.01 -1.32
C ALA A 45 -23.94 0.38 -0.74
N GLY A 46 -23.02 1.32 -0.92
CA GLY A 46 -23.15 2.69 -0.43
C GLY A 46 -22.84 2.87 1.07
N ARG A 47 -22.59 1.81 1.84
CA ARG A 47 -22.16 1.94 3.22
C ARG A 47 -20.73 2.48 3.28
N GLU A 48 -20.48 3.39 4.21
CA GLU A 48 -19.18 4.00 4.41
C GLU A 48 -18.39 3.34 5.55
N ALA A 49 -17.07 3.35 5.44
CA ALA A 49 -16.13 2.90 6.46
C ALA A 49 -14.87 3.77 6.45
N LYS A 50 -14.06 3.67 7.50
CA LYS A 50 -12.71 4.20 7.56
C LYS A 50 -11.70 3.10 7.30
N GLY A 51 -10.76 3.34 6.41
CA GLY A 51 -9.66 2.42 6.15
C GLY A 51 -8.68 2.38 7.30
N ARG A 52 -8.04 1.22 7.50
CA ARG A 52 -7.00 1.01 8.54
C ARG A 52 -5.65 1.64 8.19
N GLY A 53 -5.47 2.14 6.97
CA GLY A 53 -4.22 2.73 6.51
C GLY A 53 -3.86 4.03 7.24
N VAL A 54 -2.61 4.44 7.08
CA VAL A 54 -2.13 5.76 7.49
C VAL A 54 -3.00 6.81 6.81
N ASN A 55 -3.62 7.71 7.59
CA ASN A 55 -4.54 8.77 7.18
C ASN A 55 -6.03 8.41 7.09
N GLY A 56 -6.46 7.21 7.50
CA GLY A 56 -7.89 6.90 7.65
C GLY A 56 -8.71 7.18 6.38
N THR A 57 -8.26 6.68 5.24
CA THR A 57 -8.93 6.87 3.95
C THR A 57 -10.40 6.50 4.00
N ASN A 58 -11.24 7.26 3.30
CA ASN A 58 -12.66 6.94 3.21
C ASN A 58 -12.87 5.76 2.28
N LEU A 59 -13.64 4.79 2.73
CA LEU A 59 -14.04 3.62 1.96
C LEU A 59 -15.55 3.60 1.80
N THR A 60 -16.01 3.17 0.64
CA THR A 60 -17.41 2.90 0.36
C THR A 60 -17.55 1.44 -0.07
N CYS A 61 -18.58 0.76 0.43
CA CYS A 61 -18.96 -0.55 -0.07
C CYS A 61 -19.52 -0.40 -1.48
N THR A 62 -18.77 -0.85 -2.47
CA THR A 62 -19.13 -0.67 -3.88
C THR A 62 -18.97 -1.97 -4.67
N LYS A 63 -19.71 -2.08 -5.77
CA LYS A 63 -19.54 -3.20 -6.69
C LYS A 63 -18.32 -2.96 -7.56
N ILE A 64 -17.34 -3.85 -7.45
CA ILE A 64 -16.14 -3.79 -8.28
C ILE A 64 -16.46 -4.37 -9.65
N THR A 65 -16.05 -3.67 -10.70
CA THR A 65 -16.36 -4.06 -12.09
C THR A 65 -15.15 -4.56 -12.86
N THR A 66 -13.95 -4.35 -12.33
CA THR A 66 -12.68 -4.72 -12.97
C THR A 66 -11.78 -5.46 -11.98
N GLY A 67 -10.78 -6.16 -12.50
CA GLY A 67 -9.76 -6.82 -11.72
C GLY A 67 -10.22 -8.10 -11.01
N THR A 68 -9.42 -8.54 -10.06
CA THR A 68 -9.60 -9.81 -9.33
C THR A 68 -10.83 -9.82 -8.42
N LEU A 69 -11.32 -8.67 -8.03
CA LEU A 69 -12.50 -8.50 -7.17
C LEU A 69 -13.80 -8.25 -7.96
N ALA A 70 -13.75 -8.32 -9.29
CA ALA A 70 -14.88 -8.01 -10.14
C ALA A 70 -16.12 -8.89 -9.83
N GLY A 71 -17.28 -8.26 -9.85
CA GLY A 71 -18.58 -8.90 -9.59
C GLY A 71 -19.05 -8.87 -8.14
N GLY A 72 -18.15 -8.69 -7.17
CA GLY A 72 -18.46 -8.63 -5.74
C GLY A 72 -18.69 -7.21 -5.19
N LEU A 73 -19.27 -7.15 -4.00
CA LEU A 73 -19.31 -5.92 -3.18
C LEU A 73 -18.10 -5.92 -2.26
N HIS A 74 -17.26 -4.89 -2.38
CA HIS A 74 -16.04 -4.75 -1.60
C HIS A 74 -15.89 -3.33 -1.06
N TRP A 75 -15.21 -3.20 0.07
CA TRP A 75 -14.78 -1.91 0.57
C TRP A 75 -13.72 -1.35 -0.35
N TRP A 76 -14.01 -0.21 -0.96
CA TRP A 76 -13.12 0.45 -1.91
C TRP A 76 -13.01 1.93 -1.63
N TYR A 77 -11.94 2.54 -2.08
CA TYR A 77 -11.69 3.96 -1.86
C TYR A 77 -12.79 4.82 -2.48
N SER A 78 -13.39 5.70 -1.68
CA SER A 78 -14.52 6.55 -2.12
C SER A 78 -14.13 7.56 -3.20
N ASP A 79 -12.90 8.08 -3.13
CA ASP A 79 -12.41 9.16 -3.97
C ASP A 79 -11.24 8.71 -4.87
N LEU A 80 -11.13 7.42 -5.14
CA LEU A 80 -10.06 6.89 -5.97
C LEU A 80 -10.22 7.37 -7.42
N LYS A 81 -9.21 8.10 -7.88
CA LYS A 81 -9.04 8.41 -9.29
C LYS A 81 -7.91 7.54 -9.82
N PRO A 82 -8.15 6.73 -10.87
CA PRO A 82 -7.09 5.97 -11.49
C PRO A 82 -5.93 6.87 -11.92
N LEU A 83 -4.72 6.38 -11.76
CA LEU A 83 -3.54 7.05 -12.31
C LEU A 83 -3.63 7.05 -13.84
N LYS A 84 -3.20 8.12 -14.47
CA LYS A 84 -3.05 8.10 -15.91
C LYS A 84 -1.90 7.18 -16.31
N THR A 85 -0.73 7.38 -15.75
CA THR A 85 0.49 6.60 -15.98
C THR A 85 1.40 6.62 -14.76
N ILE A 86 2.40 5.75 -14.74
CA ILE A 86 3.53 5.82 -13.82
C ILE A 86 4.81 5.95 -14.62
N ASP A 87 5.65 6.91 -14.22
CA ASP A 87 6.98 7.12 -14.77
C ASP A 87 8.00 6.51 -13.80
N TRP A 88 8.47 5.31 -14.12
CA TRP A 88 9.42 4.57 -13.30
C TRP A 88 10.85 5.04 -13.51
N THR A 89 11.56 5.35 -12.45
CA THR A 89 13.02 5.40 -12.43
C THR A 89 13.55 4.02 -12.03
N ILE A 90 14.33 3.42 -12.92
CA ILE A 90 14.96 2.11 -12.73
C ILE A 90 16.45 2.34 -12.44
N PRO A 91 16.91 2.10 -11.19
CA PRO A 91 18.28 2.40 -10.78
C PRO A 91 19.29 1.32 -11.16
N ALA A 92 19.05 0.63 -12.26
CA ALA A 92 19.85 -0.46 -12.78
C ALA A 92 19.69 -0.60 -14.29
N ASN A 93 20.45 -1.48 -14.91
CA ASN A 93 20.17 -1.98 -16.26
C ASN A 93 18.89 -2.82 -16.26
N PRO A 94 18.28 -3.09 -17.44
CA PRO A 94 17.13 -3.98 -17.54
C PRO A 94 17.35 -5.30 -16.78
N GLY A 95 16.40 -5.69 -15.94
CA GLY A 95 16.49 -6.86 -15.07
C GLY A 95 15.38 -6.87 -14.01
N GLY A 96 15.66 -7.38 -12.83
CA GLY A 96 14.68 -7.60 -11.76
C GLY A 96 13.84 -6.36 -11.42
N TYR A 97 14.45 -5.20 -11.31
CA TYR A 97 13.71 -3.96 -11.01
C TYR A 97 12.73 -3.59 -12.13
N SER A 98 13.14 -3.62 -13.38
CA SER A 98 12.23 -3.30 -14.50
C SER A 98 11.13 -4.34 -14.67
N LEU A 99 11.43 -5.62 -14.48
CA LEU A 99 10.42 -6.68 -14.49
C LEU A 99 9.39 -6.47 -13.36
N THR A 100 9.84 -6.11 -12.17
CA THR A 100 8.94 -5.83 -11.04
C THR A 100 8.07 -4.60 -11.32
N ALA A 101 8.65 -3.52 -11.86
CA ALA A 101 7.90 -2.32 -12.23
C ALA A 101 6.84 -2.62 -13.32
N ASP A 102 7.18 -3.46 -14.29
CA ASP A 102 6.24 -3.90 -15.33
C ASP A 102 5.08 -4.73 -14.75
N VAL A 103 5.37 -5.69 -13.87
CA VAL A 103 4.36 -6.51 -13.21
C VAL A 103 3.42 -5.65 -12.37
N VAL A 104 3.95 -4.72 -11.58
CA VAL A 104 3.13 -3.78 -10.78
C VAL A 104 2.25 -2.93 -11.68
N SER A 105 2.81 -2.38 -12.76
CA SER A 105 2.05 -1.55 -13.70
C SER A 105 0.93 -2.34 -14.40
N LYS A 106 1.21 -3.57 -14.79
CA LYS A 106 0.21 -4.48 -15.35
C LYS A 106 -0.90 -4.80 -14.35
N ALA A 107 -0.55 -5.08 -13.10
CA ALA A 107 -1.52 -5.31 -12.04
C ALA A 107 -2.43 -4.08 -11.84
N LEU A 108 -1.85 -2.88 -11.71
CA LEU A 108 -2.62 -1.64 -11.58
C LEU A 108 -3.57 -1.42 -12.75
N LYS A 109 -3.13 -1.74 -13.97
CA LYS A 109 -3.97 -1.63 -15.18
C LYS A 109 -5.12 -2.64 -15.17
N THR A 110 -4.83 -3.89 -14.81
CA THR A 110 -5.84 -4.97 -14.70
C THR A 110 -6.90 -4.64 -13.65
N GLU A 111 -6.50 -4.06 -12.53
CA GLU A 111 -7.39 -3.63 -11.46
C GLU A 111 -8.13 -2.31 -11.77
N GLY A 112 -7.89 -1.68 -12.93
CA GLY A 112 -8.52 -0.41 -13.29
C GLY A 112 -7.96 0.80 -12.52
N LEU A 113 -6.80 0.66 -11.90
CA LEU A 113 -6.15 1.69 -11.10
C LEU A 113 -5.17 2.55 -11.92
N MET A 114 -4.90 2.16 -13.15
CA MET A 114 -4.11 2.91 -14.14
C MET A 114 -4.72 2.79 -15.53
N THR A 115 -4.76 3.88 -16.29
CA THR A 115 -5.42 3.90 -17.61
C THR A 115 -4.44 3.68 -18.78
N ASP A 116 -3.30 4.36 -18.73
CA ASP A 116 -2.35 4.37 -19.85
C ASP A 116 -1.17 3.41 -19.60
N ALA A 117 -0.25 3.34 -20.53
CA ALA A 117 1.00 2.62 -20.38
C ALA A 117 1.93 3.36 -19.41
N HIS A 118 2.75 2.61 -18.67
CA HIS A 118 3.83 3.15 -17.88
C HIS A 118 5.06 3.47 -18.74
N SER A 119 5.95 4.32 -18.22
CA SER A 119 7.27 4.58 -18.78
C SER A 119 8.39 4.09 -17.85
N MET A 120 9.57 3.82 -18.41
CA MET A 120 10.75 3.43 -17.65
C MET A 120 11.97 4.21 -18.10
N VAL A 121 12.67 4.83 -17.16
CA VAL A 121 13.94 5.50 -17.39
C VAL A 121 15.01 4.76 -16.59
N TYR A 122 16.01 4.22 -17.29
CA TYR A 122 17.11 3.46 -16.69
C TYR A 122 18.25 4.39 -16.29
N LYS A 123 18.65 4.32 -15.03
CA LYS A 123 19.73 5.14 -14.43
C LYS A 123 20.64 4.25 -13.58
N ALA A 124 21.37 3.36 -14.25
CA ALA A 124 22.30 2.45 -13.60
C ALA A 124 23.55 3.18 -13.09
N GLY A 125 24.17 2.64 -12.05
CA GLY A 125 25.47 3.06 -11.54
C GLY A 125 25.52 3.22 -10.03
N ALA A 126 26.73 3.08 -9.50
CA ALA A 126 27.08 3.28 -8.08
C ALA A 126 26.10 2.60 -7.10
N GLY A 127 25.79 1.32 -7.31
CA GLY A 127 24.85 0.57 -6.48
C GLY A 127 23.41 1.10 -6.52
N GLY A 128 23.04 1.85 -7.57
CA GLY A 128 21.71 2.46 -7.72
C GLY A 128 21.61 3.91 -7.29
N THR A 129 22.65 4.49 -6.68
CA THR A 129 22.61 5.89 -6.21
C THR A 129 22.49 6.91 -7.33
N VAL A 130 22.95 6.59 -8.55
CA VAL A 130 22.71 7.42 -9.75
C VAL A 130 21.22 7.52 -10.05
N GLY A 131 20.50 6.40 -9.96
CA GLY A 131 19.04 6.39 -10.12
C GLY A 131 18.32 7.15 -9.01
N LEU A 132 18.77 7.04 -7.77
CA LEU A 132 18.21 7.80 -6.65
C LEU A 132 18.39 9.31 -6.86
N ALA A 133 19.58 9.76 -7.28
CA ALA A 133 19.83 11.16 -7.59
C ALA A 133 18.86 11.67 -8.67
N ALA A 134 18.76 10.96 -9.80
CA ALA A 134 17.87 11.34 -10.88
C ALA A 134 16.39 11.36 -10.47
N PHE A 135 15.99 10.45 -9.57
CA PHE A 135 14.63 10.46 -9.02
C PHE A 135 14.37 11.66 -8.11
N GLN A 136 15.33 12.05 -7.28
CA GLN A 136 15.19 13.19 -6.40
C GLN A 136 15.17 14.54 -7.14
N GLU A 137 15.79 14.62 -8.33
CA GLU A 137 15.72 15.80 -9.21
C GLU A 137 14.31 16.07 -9.74
N ILE A 138 13.47 15.03 -9.87
CA ILE A 138 12.08 15.15 -10.33
C ILE A 138 11.07 15.24 -9.19
N LYS A 139 11.50 15.66 -8.01
CA LYS A 139 10.64 15.83 -6.84
C LYS A 139 9.41 16.69 -7.18
N GLY A 140 8.24 16.21 -6.74
CA GLY A 140 6.95 16.87 -6.97
C GLY A 140 6.20 16.41 -8.23
N LYS A 141 6.78 15.57 -9.08
CA LYS A 141 6.02 14.92 -10.15
C LYS A 141 5.05 13.89 -9.55
N PRO A 142 3.73 14.02 -9.75
CA PRO A 142 2.75 13.18 -9.03
C PRO A 142 2.72 11.72 -9.47
N ASN A 143 3.21 11.41 -10.66
CA ASN A 143 3.21 10.06 -11.24
C ASN A 143 4.62 9.43 -11.28
N ALA A 144 5.63 10.09 -10.71
CA ALA A 144 6.98 9.56 -10.67
C ALA A 144 7.12 8.53 -9.54
N ALA A 145 7.74 7.41 -9.85
CA ALA A 145 8.05 6.36 -8.88
C ALA A 145 9.45 5.80 -9.08
N LEU A 146 10.09 5.44 -7.98
CA LEU A 146 11.37 4.74 -7.96
C LEU A 146 11.12 3.33 -7.46
N ILE A 147 11.60 2.34 -8.19
CA ILE A 147 11.72 0.98 -7.67
C ILE A 147 13.11 0.78 -7.07
N THR A 148 13.17 0.23 -5.87
CA THR A 148 14.43 0.07 -5.16
C THR A 148 14.41 -1.15 -4.25
N GLY A 149 15.56 -1.51 -3.71
CA GLY A 149 15.73 -2.63 -2.80
C GLY A 149 16.98 -2.50 -1.94
N ILE A 150 17.27 -3.55 -1.19
CA ILE A 150 18.40 -3.59 -0.25
C ILE A 150 19.75 -3.30 -0.95
N ALA A 151 19.89 -3.67 -2.21
CA ALA A 151 21.10 -3.38 -2.99
C ALA A 151 21.43 -1.87 -3.06
N MET A 152 20.41 -1.01 -3.14
CA MET A 152 20.63 0.44 -3.10
C MET A 152 21.11 0.91 -1.73
N VAL A 153 20.60 0.33 -0.65
CA VAL A 153 21.05 0.65 0.72
C VAL A 153 22.53 0.30 0.86
N GLY A 154 22.93 -0.89 0.42
CA GLY A 154 24.34 -1.30 0.37
C GLY A 154 25.19 -0.40 -0.54
N GLY A 155 24.67 -0.05 -1.72
CA GLY A 155 25.31 0.87 -2.65
C GLY A 155 25.55 2.25 -2.04
N MET A 156 24.57 2.78 -1.30
CA MET A 156 24.73 4.05 -0.56
C MET A 156 25.83 3.96 0.49
N ALA A 157 25.90 2.88 1.24
CA ALA A 157 26.94 2.66 2.26
C ALA A 157 28.31 2.56 1.60
N THR A 158 28.47 1.73 0.58
CA THR A 158 29.73 1.48 -0.12
C THR A 158 30.28 2.75 -0.81
N THR A 159 29.39 3.53 -1.42
CA THR A 159 29.78 4.78 -2.10
C THR A 159 29.86 5.98 -1.17
N LYS A 160 29.58 5.81 0.12
CA LYS A 160 29.44 6.90 1.10
C LYS A 160 28.54 8.01 0.57
N SER A 161 27.42 7.63 -0.05
CA SER A 161 26.47 8.55 -0.67
C SER A 161 25.93 9.54 0.34
N LYS A 162 25.82 10.81 -0.06
CA LYS A 162 25.13 11.84 0.71
C LYS A 162 23.61 11.84 0.50
N LEU A 163 23.13 11.06 -0.50
CA LEU A 163 21.72 10.96 -0.78
C LEU A 163 21.05 10.09 0.30
N ASN A 164 19.80 10.38 0.60
CA ASN A 164 19.01 9.63 1.57
C ASN A 164 17.70 9.15 0.94
N LEU A 165 17.41 7.86 1.03
CA LEU A 165 16.13 7.30 0.59
C LEU A 165 14.94 7.90 1.36
N MET A 166 15.15 8.33 2.61
CA MET A 166 14.11 8.95 3.42
C MET A 166 13.69 10.34 2.94
N ASP A 167 14.41 10.93 1.99
CA ASP A 167 13.99 12.15 1.30
C ASP A 167 12.90 11.86 0.24
N SER A 168 12.58 10.58 0.07
CA SER A 168 11.51 10.08 -0.80
C SER A 168 10.43 9.42 0.06
N PHE A 169 9.18 9.44 -0.42
CA PHE A 169 8.07 8.82 0.30
C PHE A 169 7.98 7.31 0.00
N PRO A 170 8.12 6.42 0.99
CA PRO A 170 7.97 4.98 0.80
C PRO A 170 6.49 4.63 0.60
N VAL A 171 6.14 4.10 -0.58
CA VAL A 171 4.76 3.75 -0.93
C VAL A 171 4.41 2.34 -0.47
N ALA A 172 5.19 1.34 -0.87
CA ALA A 172 4.90 -0.06 -0.55
C ALA A 172 6.17 -0.93 -0.59
N LYS A 173 6.17 -1.97 0.24
CA LYS A 173 7.06 -3.11 0.10
C LYS A 173 6.35 -4.17 -0.75
N ILE A 174 6.84 -4.36 -1.96
CA ILE A 174 6.16 -5.18 -2.97
C ILE A 174 6.45 -6.66 -2.76
N MET A 175 7.73 -7.02 -2.54
CA MET A 175 8.15 -8.41 -2.39
C MET A 175 9.32 -8.58 -1.42
N ARG A 176 9.57 -9.82 -1.08
CA ARG A 176 10.76 -10.29 -0.37
C ARG A 176 11.28 -11.49 -1.14
N GLU A 177 12.56 -11.55 -1.32
CA GLU A 177 13.26 -12.69 -1.95
C GLU A 177 14.39 -13.16 -1.05
N TYR A 178 14.83 -14.39 -1.28
CA TYR A 178 15.98 -14.98 -0.61
C TYR A 178 17.10 -15.13 -1.63
N ASN A 179 18.32 -14.84 -1.21
CA ASN A 179 19.50 -15.17 -2.01
C ASN A 179 19.73 -16.67 -2.01
N ALA A 180 20.11 -17.22 -3.15
CA ALA A 180 20.50 -18.60 -3.30
C ALA A 180 21.97 -18.68 -3.71
N ILE A 181 22.72 -19.57 -3.09
CA ILE A 181 24.06 -19.92 -3.53
C ILE A 181 23.91 -21.05 -4.55
N VAL A 182 24.41 -20.83 -5.74
CA VAL A 182 24.37 -21.83 -6.82
C VAL A 182 25.77 -22.15 -7.28
N VAL A 183 26.01 -23.40 -7.65
CA VAL A 183 27.25 -23.88 -8.21
C VAL A 183 26.97 -24.70 -9.47
N PRO A 184 27.90 -24.76 -10.44
CA PRO A 184 27.76 -25.65 -11.59
C PRO A 184 27.54 -27.11 -11.14
N THR A 185 26.80 -27.89 -11.90
CA THR A 185 26.56 -29.32 -11.61
C THR A 185 27.85 -30.12 -11.55
N SER A 186 28.88 -29.68 -12.27
CA SER A 186 30.23 -30.25 -12.26
C SER A 186 31.09 -29.78 -11.09
N SER A 187 30.59 -28.88 -10.22
CA SER A 187 31.35 -28.38 -9.09
C SER A 187 31.72 -29.49 -8.11
N LYS A 188 32.85 -29.30 -7.43
CA LYS A 188 33.28 -30.16 -6.31
C LYS A 188 32.41 -29.96 -5.05
N TYR A 189 31.73 -28.80 -4.91
CA TYR A 189 30.89 -28.48 -3.76
C TYR A 189 29.54 -29.18 -3.87
N ARG A 190 29.17 -29.94 -2.84
CA ARG A 190 27.89 -30.67 -2.73
C ARG A 190 27.04 -30.13 -1.59
N SER A 191 27.66 -29.38 -0.69
CA SER A 191 26.99 -28.73 0.44
C SER A 191 27.56 -27.33 0.66
N LEU A 192 26.87 -26.53 1.47
CA LEU A 192 27.36 -25.23 1.90
C LEU A 192 28.67 -25.38 2.70
N ASN A 193 28.81 -26.44 3.50
CA ASN A 193 29.99 -26.66 4.30
C ASN A 193 31.20 -26.89 3.42
N ASP A 194 31.11 -27.69 2.33
CA ASP A 194 32.23 -27.90 1.40
C ASP A 194 32.74 -26.56 0.83
N LEU A 195 31.83 -25.66 0.51
CA LEU A 195 32.18 -24.33 0.01
C LEU A 195 32.85 -23.47 1.09
N LEU A 196 32.31 -23.46 2.31
CA LEU A 196 32.84 -22.68 3.43
C LEU A 196 34.24 -23.18 3.86
N ASP A 197 34.43 -24.49 3.88
CA ASP A 197 35.74 -25.11 4.19
C ASP A 197 36.78 -24.72 3.15
N ASP A 198 36.41 -24.75 1.86
CA ASP A 198 37.34 -24.35 0.78
C ASP A 198 37.61 -22.83 0.81
N ILE A 199 36.61 -21.99 1.08
CA ILE A 199 36.81 -20.55 1.28
C ILE A 199 37.75 -20.30 2.47
N SER A 200 37.61 -21.02 3.56
CA SER A 200 38.47 -20.89 4.73
C SER A 200 39.90 -21.28 4.44
N ALA A 201 40.10 -22.36 3.68
CA ALA A 201 41.44 -22.89 3.35
C ALA A 201 42.11 -22.11 2.19
N ASN A 202 41.37 -21.75 1.17
CA ASN A 202 41.84 -21.28 -0.13
C ASN A 202 41.12 -20.01 -0.64
N GLY A 203 40.58 -19.20 0.24
CA GLY A 203 39.60 -18.11 -0.09
C GLY A 203 39.98 -17.22 -1.26
N LYS A 204 41.29 -16.91 -1.44
CA LYS A 204 41.77 -16.11 -2.58
C LYS A 204 41.61 -16.80 -3.95
N ASN A 205 41.46 -18.13 -3.96
CA ASN A 205 41.34 -18.94 -5.16
C ASN A 205 39.90 -19.42 -5.42
N VAL A 206 38.94 -19.07 -4.54
CA VAL A 206 37.52 -19.38 -4.71
C VAL A 206 36.83 -18.20 -5.38
N ALA A 207 36.46 -18.38 -6.65
CA ALA A 207 35.75 -17.36 -7.39
C ALA A 207 34.25 -17.32 -6.96
N VAL A 208 33.82 -16.19 -6.46
CA VAL A 208 32.41 -15.93 -6.11
C VAL A 208 31.88 -14.83 -7.01
N VAL A 209 30.70 -15.03 -7.58
CA VAL A 209 30.05 -14.07 -8.46
C VAL A 209 28.75 -13.61 -7.80
N GLY A 210 28.57 -12.31 -7.69
CA GLY A 210 27.36 -11.66 -7.18
C GLY A 210 26.64 -10.85 -8.25
N GLY A 211 25.47 -10.30 -7.91
CA GLY A 211 24.62 -9.55 -8.83
C GLY A 211 25.13 -8.15 -9.14
N ASN A 212 25.24 -7.28 -8.15
CA ASN A 212 25.60 -5.89 -8.34
C ASN A 212 26.73 -5.46 -7.40
N ALA A 213 27.66 -4.67 -7.91
CA ALA A 213 28.66 -4.01 -7.07
C ALA A 213 27.96 -3.14 -6.00
N GLY A 214 28.27 -3.40 -4.72
CA GLY A 214 27.63 -2.76 -3.59
C GLY A 214 26.31 -3.42 -3.16
N GLY A 215 25.86 -4.48 -3.84
CA GLY A 215 24.71 -5.28 -3.41
C GLY A 215 25.01 -6.16 -2.19
N VAL A 216 23.98 -6.80 -1.66
CA VAL A 216 24.07 -7.69 -0.47
C VAL A 216 25.01 -8.86 -0.71
N ASP A 217 25.05 -9.34 -1.93
CA ASP A 217 25.89 -10.43 -2.42
C ASP A 217 27.35 -10.01 -2.72
N HIS A 218 27.64 -8.71 -2.65
CA HIS A 218 28.99 -8.17 -2.85
C HIS A 218 29.68 -7.77 -1.53
N GLN A 219 28.92 -7.53 -0.47
CA GLN A 219 29.41 -7.11 0.85
C GLN A 219 29.75 -8.28 1.75
#